data_48946ebb609941811adec7d9a182112c
#
_entry.id   48946ebb609941811adec7d9a182112c
#
_cell.length_a   1.000
_cell.length_b   1.000
_cell.length_c   1.000
_cell.angle_alpha   90.00
_cell.angle_beta   90.00
_cell.angle_gamma   90.00
#
_symmetry.space_group_name_H-M   'P 1'
#
loop_
_entity.id
_entity.type
_entity.pdbx_description
1 polymer ?
#
loop_
_entity_poly.entity_id
_entity_poly.type
_entity_poly.pdbx_seq_one_letter_code
_entity_poly.pdbx_strand_id
1 'polypeptide(L)'
;MTDTSLPRTVDRTAWLGLIAILPLVLLVAMDGSILYLAMPHVTSALMPTADQALWILDIYGFVVGSLLIAFGNIGDRYGRLKLIITGAAVFGAGSLGAAYSQTPEQLIASRALMGLGGATLLPSGLAIVSALFPDPRLRAQAIGIFAATFAAGFAIGPLIGGMLLRQFAWGAVFLINVPVVIGFMIGAPILLREVRSTVGGSIDLASLVLSFAGILLFTYSLKNAAAYGFTPTQIVAGAAGIFALALFARRQTKLEYPLLDLGLFRDRIFSIAILTGLLSLVVWSAAGYLSGVYLQSVLGIDVFAAALLTLPGAIVLTATCVATARIVERIGRKTALVATHLLIGAGVFLLLFTTTETGIAVFIASTMIAGIGYGLSFSLVADIAVSAVPANRAGAAGSIAETSNELGNALGISLLGSLATLSFRLFGPGVAGTLDKTLDQPGLAHQSLIQAQEAFLTGMHVAIGTGGLLTLAVGMVAWLWLPSKLPE
;
A
#
# COMPACT_ATOMS: atom_id res chain seq x y z
N MET A 1 13.80 -29.89 39.40
CA MET A 1 14.89 -29.35 38.58
C MET A 1 14.31 -28.18 37.81
N THR A 2 14.47 -26.98 38.34
CA THR A 2 13.99 -25.70 37.75
C THR A 2 15.04 -25.29 36.72
N ASP A 3 14.68 -25.44 35.45
CA ASP A 3 15.45 -24.92 34.32
C ASP A 3 15.32 -23.40 34.29
N THR A 4 16.25 -22.72 34.96
CA THR A 4 16.45 -21.29 34.89
C THR A 4 17.15 -20.98 33.56
N SER A 5 16.39 -20.96 32.47
CA SER A 5 16.87 -20.42 31.21
C SER A 5 17.25 -18.95 31.40
N LEU A 6 18.55 -18.68 31.35
CA LEU A 6 19.14 -17.33 31.26
C LEU A 6 18.39 -16.48 30.24
N PRO A 7 18.22 -15.15 30.47
CA PRO A 7 17.61 -14.30 29.49
C PRO A 7 18.39 -14.43 28.17
N ARG A 8 17.74 -14.92 27.10
CA ARG A 8 18.33 -15.04 25.78
C ARG A 8 18.81 -13.65 25.38
N THR A 9 20.12 -13.50 25.31
CA THR A 9 20.77 -12.30 24.77
C THR A 9 20.10 -11.98 23.43
N VAL A 10 19.64 -10.75 23.27
CA VAL A 10 19.07 -10.26 22.01
C VAL A 10 20.06 -10.61 20.90
N ASP A 11 19.69 -11.50 20.00
CA ASP A 11 20.59 -11.96 18.95
C ASP A 11 20.88 -10.79 18.01
N ARG A 12 22.09 -10.24 18.12
CA ARG A 12 22.56 -9.11 17.28
C ARG A 12 22.44 -9.45 15.80
N THR A 13 22.57 -10.72 15.44
CA THR A 13 22.46 -11.19 14.05
C THR A 13 21.04 -11.03 13.51
N ALA A 14 20.01 -11.25 14.34
CA ALA A 14 18.62 -11.04 13.95
C ALA A 14 18.33 -9.56 13.65
N TRP A 15 18.83 -8.65 14.48
CA TRP A 15 18.68 -7.21 14.24
C TRP A 15 19.46 -6.72 13.01
N LEU A 16 20.66 -7.24 12.77
CA LEU A 16 21.41 -6.95 11.55
C LEU A 16 20.68 -7.47 10.30
N GLY A 17 20.05 -8.66 10.40
CA GLY A 17 19.20 -9.19 9.35
C GLY A 17 17.97 -8.30 9.05
N LEU A 18 17.32 -7.79 10.09
CA LEU A 18 16.24 -6.79 9.92
C LEU A 18 16.76 -5.55 9.21
N ILE A 19 17.86 -4.94 9.70
CA ILE A 19 18.46 -3.74 9.10
C ILE A 19 18.81 -3.94 7.63
N ALA A 20 19.25 -5.13 7.24
CA ALA A 20 19.55 -5.43 5.85
C ALA A 20 18.30 -5.43 4.94
N ILE A 21 17.13 -5.78 5.47
CA ILE A 21 15.86 -5.82 4.73
C ILE A 21 15.22 -4.43 4.62
N LEU A 22 15.32 -3.60 5.65
CA LEU A 22 14.61 -2.31 5.73
C LEU A 22 14.84 -1.38 4.53
N PRO A 23 16.06 -1.25 3.94
CA PRO A 23 16.26 -0.42 2.76
C PRO A 23 15.43 -0.86 1.54
N LEU A 24 15.20 -2.16 1.35
CA LEU A 24 14.33 -2.64 0.26
C LEU A 24 12.87 -2.27 0.51
N VAL A 25 12.41 -2.38 1.76
CA VAL A 25 11.05 -1.99 2.15
C VAL A 25 10.83 -0.50 1.90
N LEU A 26 11.82 0.31 2.27
CA LEU A 26 11.82 1.75 2.01
C LEU A 26 11.71 2.06 0.51
N LEU A 27 12.51 1.38 -0.32
CA LEU A 27 12.51 1.58 -1.78
C LEU A 27 11.17 1.27 -2.41
N VAL A 28 10.55 0.14 -2.04
CA VAL A 28 9.23 -0.26 -2.57
C VAL A 28 8.17 0.80 -2.26
N ALA A 29 8.17 1.32 -1.03
CA ALA A 29 7.23 2.36 -0.63
C ALA A 29 7.53 3.72 -1.28
N MET A 30 8.80 4.09 -1.39
CA MET A 30 9.23 5.32 -2.08
C MET A 30 8.85 5.30 -3.56
N ASP A 31 9.04 4.17 -4.25
CA ASP A 31 8.74 4.03 -5.67
C ASP A 31 7.26 4.32 -5.97
N GLY A 32 6.36 3.90 -5.06
CA GLY A 32 4.93 4.21 -5.15
C GLY A 32 4.58 5.70 -5.06
N SER A 33 5.42 6.53 -4.44
CA SER A 33 5.13 7.95 -4.21
C SER A 33 5.98 8.93 -5.02
N ILE A 34 7.25 8.59 -5.28
CA ILE A 34 8.22 9.47 -5.95
C ILE A 34 7.84 9.76 -7.41
N LEU A 35 7.23 8.79 -8.08
CA LEU A 35 6.88 8.90 -9.50
C LEU A 35 5.81 9.96 -9.77
N TYR A 36 4.86 10.14 -8.85
CA TYR A 36 3.84 11.19 -8.99
C TYR A 36 4.49 12.58 -9.11
N LEU A 37 5.56 12.82 -8.35
CA LEU A 37 6.31 14.06 -8.42
C LEU A 37 7.18 14.15 -9.69
N ALA A 38 7.71 13.04 -10.19
CA ALA A 38 8.52 12.99 -11.40
C ALA A 38 7.69 13.08 -12.69
N MET A 39 6.39 12.80 -12.63
CA MET A 39 5.53 12.67 -13.80
C MET A 39 5.53 13.89 -14.74
N PRO A 40 5.50 15.14 -14.28
CA PRO A 40 5.61 16.31 -15.16
C PRO A 40 6.92 16.32 -15.98
N HIS A 41 8.06 15.94 -15.37
CA HIS A 41 9.35 15.84 -16.05
C HIS A 41 9.38 14.68 -17.05
N VAL A 42 8.79 13.54 -16.70
CA VAL A 42 8.62 12.39 -17.60
C VAL A 42 7.75 12.77 -18.79
N THR A 43 6.63 13.47 -18.55
CA THR A 43 5.70 13.91 -19.60
C THR A 43 6.39 14.88 -20.57
N SER A 44 7.16 15.84 -20.07
CA SER A 44 7.88 16.79 -20.93
C SER A 44 9.00 16.12 -21.73
N ALA A 45 9.63 15.04 -21.21
CA ALA A 45 10.74 14.37 -21.87
C ALA A 45 10.29 13.27 -22.86
N LEU A 46 9.29 12.46 -22.50
CA LEU A 46 8.86 11.29 -23.28
C LEU A 46 7.56 11.53 -24.06
N MET A 47 6.83 12.62 -23.77
CA MET A 47 5.56 12.99 -24.43
C MET A 47 4.55 11.82 -24.53
N PRO A 48 4.26 11.11 -23.42
CA PRO A 48 3.34 9.98 -23.44
C PRO A 48 1.91 10.44 -23.79
N THR A 49 1.14 9.55 -24.43
CA THR A 49 -0.31 9.73 -24.53
C THR A 49 -0.94 9.66 -23.12
N ALA A 50 -2.19 10.13 -22.99
CA ALA A 50 -2.89 10.07 -21.70
C ALA A 50 -2.96 8.64 -21.13
N ASP A 51 -3.22 7.64 -21.99
CA ASP A 51 -3.26 6.23 -21.58
C ASP A 51 -1.88 5.72 -21.16
N GLN A 52 -0.81 6.08 -21.90
CA GLN A 52 0.56 5.71 -21.54
C GLN A 52 0.99 6.33 -20.21
N ALA A 53 0.60 7.59 -19.94
CA ALA A 53 0.88 8.25 -18.67
C ALA A 53 0.23 7.50 -17.49
N LEU A 54 -1.01 7.04 -17.64
CA LEU A 54 -1.67 6.20 -16.64
C LEU A 54 -0.98 4.84 -16.46
N TRP A 55 -0.58 4.19 -17.57
CA TRP A 55 0.17 2.94 -17.48
C TRP A 55 1.52 3.10 -16.80
N ILE A 56 2.25 4.18 -17.04
CA ILE A 56 3.52 4.49 -16.36
C ILE A 56 3.30 4.54 -14.84
N LEU A 57 2.22 5.20 -14.38
CA LEU A 57 1.92 5.31 -12.96
C LEU A 57 1.48 3.98 -12.33
N ASP A 58 0.64 3.22 -13.01
CA ASP A 58 -0.14 2.15 -12.42
C ASP A 58 0.43 0.74 -12.61
N ILE A 59 1.17 0.48 -13.71
CA ILE A 59 1.60 -0.88 -14.08
C ILE A 59 2.41 -1.57 -12.98
N TYR A 60 3.26 -0.82 -12.28
CA TYR A 60 4.00 -1.32 -11.13
C TYR A 60 3.07 -1.90 -10.06
N GLY A 61 2.12 -1.11 -9.59
CA GLY A 61 1.14 -1.52 -8.58
C GLY A 61 0.25 -2.67 -9.05
N PHE A 62 -0.16 -2.67 -10.33
CA PHE A 62 -0.95 -3.77 -10.90
C PHE A 62 -0.18 -5.09 -10.89
N VAL A 63 1.09 -5.07 -11.29
CA VAL A 63 1.93 -6.28 -11.30
C VAL A 63 2.22 -6.74 -9.87
N VAL A 64 2.56 -5.81 -8.95
CA VAL A 64 2.77 -6.13 -7.54
C VAL A 64 1.53 -6.79 -6.96
N GLY A 65 0.37 -6.13 -6.98
CA GLY A 65 -0.86 -6.64 -6.37
C GLY A 65 -1.31 -7.99 -6.94
N SER A 66 -1.08 -8.20 -8.25
CA SER A 66 -1.47 -9.45 -8.92
C SER A 66 -0.57 -10.63 -8.58
N LEU A 67 0.71 -10.41 -8.24
CA LEU A 67 1.69 -11.48 -8.05
C LEU A 67 2.05 -11.75 -6.58
N LEU A 68 1.64 -10.90 -5.64
CA LEU A 68 1.96 -11.04 -4.22
C LEU A 68 1.61 -12.42 -3.65
N ILE A 69 0.39 -12.91 -3.91
CA ILE A 69 -0.07 -14.23 -3.44
C ILE A 69 0.79 -15.35 -4.05
N ALA A 70 1.09 -15.25 -5.35
CA ALA A 70 1.89 -16.23 -6.05
C ALA A 70 3.31 -16.30 -5.51
N PHE A 71 3.97 -15.15 -5.36
CA PHE A 71 5.34 -15.09 -4.84
C PHE A 71 5.43 -15.41 -3.35
N GLY A 72 4.39 -15.13 -2.58
CA GLY A 72 4.27 -15.64 -1.23
C GLY A 72 4.41 -17.16 -1.17
N ASN A 73 3.67 -17.85 -2.04
CA ASN A 73 3.67 -19.30 -2.12
C ASN A 73 4.98 -19.88 -2.71
N ILE A 74 5.51 -19.22 -3.75
CA ILE A 74 6.81 -19.57 -4.36
C ILE A 74 7.92 -19.49 -3.31
N GLY A 75 7.94 -18.41 -2.52
CA GLY A 75 8.94 -18.23 -1.47
C GLY A 75 8.88 -19.30 -0.39
N ASP A 76 7.69 -19.73 0.03
CA ASP A 76 7.53 -20.81 1.01
C ASP A 76 8.10 -22.15 0.48
N ARG A 77 7.95 -22.42 -0.80
CA ARG A 77 8.39 -23.69 -1.41
C ARG A 77 9.86 -23.71 -1.80
N TYR A 78 10.32 -22.65 -2.47
CA TYR A 78 11.68 -22.62 -3.07
C TYR A 78 12.69 -21.86 -2.21
N GLY A 79 12.23 -21.12 -1.21
CA GLY A 79 13.06 -20.39 -0.27
C GLY A 79 12.85 -18.87 -0.38
N ARG A 80 12.68 -18.24 0.77
CA ARG A 80 12.42 -16.82 0.91
C ARG A 80 13.63 -15.95 0.59
N LEU A 81 14.82 -16.40 1.03
CA LEU A 81 16.08 -15.67 0.77
C LEU A 81 16.42 -15.67 -0.73
N LYS A 82 16.30 -16.82 -1.39
CA LYS A 82 16.54 -16.90 -2.84
C LYS A 82 15.57 -16.00 -3.61
N LEU A 83 14.29 -16.02 -3.21
CA LEU A 83 13.26 -15.25 -3.87
C LEU A 83 13.48 -13.74 -3.70
N ILE A 84 13.79 -13.26 -2.50
CA ILE A 84 14.00 -11.82 -2.26
C ILE A 84 15.28 -11.32 -2.96
N ILE A 85 16.35 -12.12 -3.05
CA ILE A 85 17.57 -11.75 -3.79
C ILE A 85 17.30 -11.68 -5.28
N THR A 86 16.63 -12.68 -5.86
CA THR A 86 16.29 -12.66 -7.30
C THR A 86 15.32 -11.52 -7.62
N GLY A 87 14.34 -11.27 -6.76
CA GLY A 87 13.42 -10.14 -6.89
C GLY A 87 14.11 -8.79 -6.79
N ALA A 88 15.04 -8.63 -5.87
CA ALA A 88 15.84 -7.42 -5.76
C ALA A 88 16.68 -7.18 -7.04
N ALA A 89 17.28 -8.23 -7.60
CA ALA A 89 18.00 -8.14 -8.87
C ALA A 89 17.10 -7.70 -10.03
N VAL A 90 15.90 -8.31 -10.12
CA VAL A 90 14.88 -7.95 -11.13
C VAL A 90 14.41 -6.51 -10.95
N PHE A 91 14.14 -6.08 -9.71
CA PHE A 91 13.76 -4.71 -9.37
C PHE A 91 14.85 -3.72 -9.75
N GLY A 92 16.12 -4.02 -9.43
CA GLY A 92 17.27 -3.20 -9.80
C GLY A 92 17.48 -3.10 -11.31
N ALA A 93 17.34 -4.20 -12.04
CA ALA A 93 17.41 -4.22 -13.51
C ALA A 93 16.27 -3.40 -14.14
N GLY A 94 15.03 -3.53 -13.62
CA GLY A 94 13.91 -2.70 -14.01
C GLY A 94 14.15 -1.22 -13.72
N SER A 95 14.73 -0.89 -12.55
CA SER A 95 15.10 0.49 -12.19
C SER A 95 16.15 1.09 -13.13
N LEU A 96 17.15 0.32 -13.54
CA LEU A 96 18.10 0.74 -14.59
C LEU A 96 17.39 0.97 -15.92
N GLY A 97 16.54 0.04 -16.36
CA GLY A 97 15.75 0.20 -17.57
C GLY A 97 14.87 1.45 -17.53
N ALA A 98 14.20 1.71 -16.40
CA ALA A 98 13.36 2.90 -16.21
C ALA A 98 14.17 4.19 -16.29
N ALA A 99 15.35 4.23 -15.65
CA ALA A 99 16.21 5.41 -15.61
C ALA A 99 16.72 5.85 -16.98
N TYR A 100 16.93 4.90 -17.89
CA TYR A 100 17.45 5.15 -19.24
C TYR A 100 16.39 4.98 -20.33
N SER A 101 15.11 4.93 -19.99
CA SER A 101 14.03 4.84 -20.97
C SER A 101 13.97 6.07 -21.86
N GLN A 102 13.84 5.82 -23.17
CA GLN A 102 13.73 6.86 -24.20
C GLN A 102 12.32 6.96 -24.80
N THR A 103 11.46 5.96 -24.53
CA THR A 103 10.05 5.95 -24.96
C THR A 103 9.12 5.58 -23.81
N PRO A 104 7.85 5.99 -23.88
CA PRO A 104 6.86 5.63 -22.87
C PRO A 104 6.72 4.10 -22.69
N GLU A 105 6.79 3.33 -23.78
CA GLU A 105 6.66 1.86 -23.76
C GLU A 105 7.82 1.21 -23.01
N GLN A 106 9.07 1.72 -23.22
CA GLN A 106 10.23 1.24 -22.47
C GLN A 106 10.07 1.51 -20.98
N LEU A 107 9.57 2.68 -20.61
CA LEU A 107 9.32 3.01 -19.21
C LEU A 107 8.21 2.13 -18.61
N ILE A 108 7.10 1.91 -19.32
CA ILE A 108 6.03 1.00 -18.90
C ILE A 108 6.57 -0.43 -18.70
N ALA A 109 7.33 -0.95 -19.66
CA ALA A 109 7.92 -2.29 -19.56
C ALA A 109 8.90 -2.40 -18.37
N SER A 110 9.73 -1.37 -18.16
CA SER A 110 10.66 -1.31 -17.04
C SER A 110 9.92 -1.26 -15.69
N ARG A 111 8.84 -0.49 -15.61
CA ARG A 111 7.96 -0.41 -14.43
C ARG A 111 7.26 -1.74 -14.16
N ALA A 112 6.82 -2.46 -15.20
CA ALA A 112 6.28 -3.81 -15.04
C ALA A 112 7.33 -4.78 -14.49
N LEU A 113 8.57 -4.69 -14.98
CA LEU A 113 9.70 -5.49 -14.48
C LEU A 113 10.03 -5.15 -13.01
N MET A 114 10.02 -3.86 -12.64
CA MET A 114 10.13 -3.44 -11.24
C MET A 114 9.00 -4.03 -10.40
N GLY A 115 7.77 -4.03 -10.90
CA GLY A 115 6.62 -4.63 -10.23
C GLY A 115 6.78 -6.14 -9.99
N LEU A 116 7.33 -6.86 -10.97
CA LEU A 116 7.66 -8.28 -10.84
C LEU A 116 8.66 -8.53 -9.70
N GLY A 117 9.74 -7.73 -9.64
CA GLY A 117 10.69 -7.78 -8.55
C GLY A 117 10.05 -7.38 -7.21
N GLY A 118 9.36 -6.24 -7.17
CA GLY A 118 8.72 -5.66 -6.00
C GLY A 118 7.75 -6.61 -5.30
N ALA A 119 6.97 -7.37 -6.08
CA ALA A 119 6.02 -8.37 -5.56
C ALA A 119 6.68 -9.48 -4.72
N THR A 120 7.98 -9.69 -4.85
CA THR A 120 8.72 -10.67 -4.04
C THR A 120 9.25 -10.09 -2.74
N LEU A 121 9.50 -8.77 -2.68
CA LEU A 121 10.28 -8.13 -1.63
C LEU A 121 9.53 -8.07 -0.30
N LEU A 122 8.29 -7.56 -0.30
CA LEU A 122 7.51 -7.38 0.92
C LEU A 122 7.13 -8.71 1.58
N PRO A 123 6.50 -9.69 0.90
CA PRO A 123 6.09 -10.93 1.55
C PRO A 123 7.29 -11.78 1.98
N SER A 124 8.38 -11.80 1.20
CA SER A 124 9.59 -12.52 1.59
C SER A 124 10.31 -11.84 2.76
N GLY A 125 10.36 -10.49 2.73
CA GLY A 125 10.92 -9.69 3.82
C GLY A 125 10.20 -9.94 5.14
N LEU A 126 8.86 -9.83 5.14
CA LEU A 126 8.02 -10.06 6.32
C LEU A 126 8.17 -11.50 6.87
N ALA A 127 8.21 -12.50 5.98
CA ALA A 127 8.39 -13.89 6.37
C ALA A 127 9.78 -14.14 6.99
N ILE A 128 10.84 -13.56 6.41
CA ILE A 128 12.21 -13.66 6.96
C ILE A 128 12.27 -12.96 8.32
N VAL A 129 11.72 -11.75 8.45
CA VAL A 129 11.65 -11.02 9.72
C VAL A 129 10.91 -11.85 10.77
N SER A 130 9.78 -12.45 10.44
CA SER A 130 9.02 -13.31 11.36
C SER A 130 9.83 -14.54 11.82
N ALA A 131 10.67 -15.10 10.96
CA ALA A 131 11.54 -16.22 11.29
C ALA A 131 12.77 -15.82 12.11
N LEU A 132 13.30 -14.61 11.90
CA LEU A 132 14.45 -14.08 12.66
C LEU A 132 14.10 -13.83 14.14
N PHE A 133 12.83 -13.57 14.46
CA PHE A 133 12.35 -13.25 15.80
C PHE A 133 11.31 -14.28 16.29
N PRO A 134 11.74 -15.43 16.84
CA PRO A 134 10.83 -16.47 17.36
C PRO A 134 10.01 -15.99 18.58
N ASP A 135 10.59 -15.09 19.41
CA ASP A 135 9.89 -14.50 20.54
C ASP A 135 8.75 -13.58 20.04
N PRO A 136 7.48 -13.82 20.47
CA PRO A 136 6.33 -13.04 19.98
C PRO A 136 6.45 -11.54 20.19
N ARG A 137 7.05 -11.11 21.31
CA ARG A 137 7.23 -9.70 21.65
C ARG A 137 8.25 -9.02 20.74
N LEU A 138 9.40 -9.65 20.53
CA LEU A 138 10.45 -9.15 19.64
C LEU A 138 9.99 -9.19 18.18
N ARG A 139 9.22 -10.22 17.79
CA ARG A 139 8.63 -10.32 16.46
C ARG A 139 7.66 -9.17 16.19
N ALA A 140 6.73 -8.88 17.12
CA ALA A 140 5.81 -7.77 16.98
C ALA A 140 6.56 -6.42 16.88
N GLN A 141 7.65 -6.23 17.64
CA GLN A 141 8.49 -5.05 17.53
C GLN A 141 9.19 -4.96 16.16
N ALA A 142 9.74 -6.07 15.67
CA ALA A 142 10.42 -6.12 14.36
C ALA A 142 9.44 -5.86 13.20
N ILE A 143 8.24 -6.44 13.26
CA ILE A 143 7.15 -6.16 12.30
C ILE A 143 6.74 -4.69 12.37
N GLY A 144 6.65 -4.11 13.58
CA GLY A 144 6.38 -2.69 13.77
C GLY A 144 7.43 -1.78 13.11
N ILE A 145 8.72 -2.11 13.22
CA ILE A 145 9.81 -1.38 12.55
C ILE A 145 9.74 -1.57 11.04
N PHE A 146 9.44 -2.76 10.54
CA PHE A 146 9.24 -3.04 9.13
C PHE A 146 8.10 -2.18 8.56
N ALA A 147 6.94 -2.19 9.21
CA ALA A 147 5.78 -1.39 8.83
C ALA A 147 6.06 0.14 8.92
N ALA A 148 6.78 0.57 9.96
CA ALA A 148 7.21 1.95 10.11
C ALA A 148 8.11 2.41 8.96
N THR A 149 9.03 1.54 8.51
CA THR A 149 9.93 1.83 7.37
C THR A 149 9.14 1.95 6.07
N PHE A 150 8.15 1.07 5.85
CA PHE A 150 7.26 1.14 4.70
C PHE A 150 6.47 2.47 4.68
N ALA A 151 5.86 2.81 5.81
CA ALA A 151 5.12 4.08 5.95
C ALA A 151 6.01 5.32 5.77
N ALA A 152 7.22 5.30 6.32
CA ALA A 152 8.19 6.37 6.14
C ALA A 152 8.61 6.55 4.68
N GLY A 153 8.67 5.46 3.90
CA GLY A 153 9.01 5.49 2.48
C GLY A 153 8.04 6.35 1.67
N PHE A 154 6.74 6.26 1.93
CA PHE A 154 5.74 7.09 1.26
C PHE A 154 5.93 8.59 1.55
N ALA A 155 6.33 8.95 2.76
CA ALA A 155 6.55 10.35 3.14
C ALA A 155 7.90 10.89 2.62
N ILE A 156 8.94 10.05 2.66
CA ILE A 156 10.31 10.42 2.26
C ILE A 156 10.45 10.46 0.73
N GLY A 157 9.69 9.63 0.00
CA GLY A 157 9.75 9.53 -1.45
C GLY A 157 9.65 10.88 -2.17
N PRO A 158 8.58 11.68 -1.95
CA PRO A 158 8.44 12.99 -2.57
C PRO A 158 9.56 13.97 -2.20
N LEU A 159 10.10 13.90 -0.97
CA LEU A 159 11.20 14.77 -0.54
C LEU A 159 12.50 14.44 -1.28
N ILE A 160 12.86 13.16 -1.33
CA ILE A 160 14.04 12.69 -2.07
C ILE A 160 13.85 12.95 -3.57
N GLY A 161 12.67 12.66 -4.11
CA GLY A 161 12.34 12.93 -5.51
C GLY A 161 12.49 14.41 -5.86
N GLY A 162 11.96 15.30 -5.02
CA GLY A 162 12.09 16.75 -5.22
C GLY A 162 13.55 17.23 -5.19
N MET A 163 14.39 16.67 -4.30
CA MET A 163 15.82 16.97 -4.25
C MET A 163 16.55 16.47 -5.53
N LEU A 164 16.26 15.25 -5.98
CA LEU A 164 16.88 14.66 -7.16
C LEU A 164 16.49 15.42 -8.43
N LEU A 165 15.21 15.76 -8.59
CA LEU A 165 14.70 16.44 -9.78
C LEU A 165 15.18 17.88 -9.92
N ARG A 166 15.65 18.51 -8.84
CA ARG A 166 16.30 19.84 -8.89
C ARG A 166 17.70 19.83 -9.49
N GLN A 167 18.41 18.71 -9.40
CA GLN A 167 19.86 18.63 -9.74
C GLN A 167 20.14 17.64 -10.87
N PHE A 168 19.27 16.67 -11.08
CA PHE A 168 19.49 15.56 -12.03
C PHE A 168 18.30 15.39 -12.97
N ALA A 169 18.54 14.69 -14.07
CA ALA A 169 17.46 14.26 -14.97
C ALA A 169 16.47 13.33 -14.25
N TRP A 170 15.23 13.29 -14.74
CA TRP A 170 14.15 12.52 -14.13
C TRP A 170 14.46 11.03 -13.87
N GLY A 171 15.31 10.42 -14.69
CA GLY A 171 15.76 9.04 -14.50
C GLY A 171 16.49 8.78 -13.17
N ALA A 172 17.03 9.83 -12.52
CA ALA A 172 17.72 9.71 -11.25
C ALA A 172 16.81 9.17 -10.12
N VAL A 173 15.49 9.39 -10.21
CA VAL A 173 14.53 8.86 -9.22
C VAL A 173 14.46 7.33 -9.22
N PHE A 174 14.85 6.69 -10.33
CA PHE A 174 14.97 5.24 -10.42
C PHE A 174 16.39 4.75 -10.10
N LEU A 175 17.42 5.54 -10.46
CA LEU A 175 18.82 5.17 -10.21
C LEU A 175 19.13 5.03 -8.71
N ILE A 176 18.44 5.75 -7.82
CA ILE A 176 18.64 5.65 -6.38
C ILE A 176 18.40 4.22 -5.85
N ASN A 177 17.58 3.42 -6.54
CA ASN A 177 17.28 2.05 -6.17
C ASN A 177 18.51 1.13 -6.34
N VAL A 178 19.34 1.40 -7.35
CA VAL A 178 20.42 0.50 -7.76
C VAL A 178 21.47 0.28 -6.68
N PRO A 179 22.07 1.31 -6.05
CA PRO A 179 23.06 1.11 -5.00
C PRO A 179 22.49 0.36 -3.78
N VAL A 180 21.23 0.60 -3.44
CA VAL A 180 20.55 -0.10 -2.33
C VAL A 180 20.36 -1.59 -2.65
N VAL A 181 19.91 -1.89 -3.86
CA VAL A 181 19.78 -3.29 -4.36
C VAL A 181 21.12 -4.00 -4.36
N ILE A 182 22.17 -3.37 -4.85
CA ILE A 182 23.53 -3.96 -4.87
C ILE A 182 24.00 -4.21 -3.43
N GLY A 183 23.85 -3.25 -2.53
CA GLY A 183 24.19 -3.40 -1.11
C GLY A 183 23.45 -4.56 -0.47
N PHE A 184 22.14 -4.70 -0.74
CA PHE A 184 21.33 -5.80 -0.27
C PHE A 184 21.82 -7.15 -0.84
N MET A 185 22.05 -7.25 -2.15
CA MET A 185 22.51 -8.48 -2.79
C MET A 185 23.84 -8.98 -2.22
N ILE A 186 24.73 -8.08 -1.80
CA ILE A 186 26.00 -8.42 -1.14
C ILE A 186 25.77 -8.82 0.33
N GLY A 187 24.96 -8.06 1.05
CA GLY A 187 24.76 -8.25 2.49
C GLY A 187 23.82 -9.41 2.86
N ALA A 188 22.78 -9.63 2.05
CA ALA A 188 21.75 -10.61 2.36
C ALA A 188 22.26 -12.05 2.52
N PRO A 189 23.15 -12.60 1.65
CA PRO A 189 23.67 -13.95 1.82
C PRO A 189 24.54 -14.12 3.08
N ILE A 190 25.08 -13.02 3.61
CA ILE A 190 25.95 -13.02 4.80
C ILE A 190 25.10 -12.93 6.07
N LEU A 191 24.06 -12.13 6.05
CA LEU A 191 23.29 -11.75 7.24
C LEU A 191 22.00 -12.57 7.41
N LEU A 192 21.45 -13.11 6.33
CA LEU A 192 20.17 -13.79 6.32
C LEU A 192 20.33 -15.29 6.06
N ARG A 193 19.43 -16.06 6.63
CA ARG A 193 19.36 -17.50 6.41
C ARG A 193 18.14 -17.85 5.57
N GLU A 194 18.26 -18.95 4.81
CA GLU A 194 17.14 -19.45 4.01
C GLU A 194 15.98 -19.90 4.91
N VAL A 195 14.79 -19.42 4.57
CA VAL A 195 13.54 -19.79 5.22
C VAL A 195 12.67 -20.50 4.19
N ARG A 196 12.26 -21.73 4.50
CA ARG A 196 11.39 -22.56 3.67
C ARG A 196 10.31 -23.19 4.50
N SER A 197 9.14 -23.41 3.89
CA SER A 197 8.12 -24.27 4.47
C SER A 197 8.41 -25.73 4.09
N THR A 198 8.06 -26.64 5.00
CA THR A 198 8.11 -28.10 4.74
C THR A 198 6.91 -28.59 3.91
N VAL A 199 5.95 -27.73 3.60
CA VAL A 199 4.76 -28.08 2.83
C VAL A 199 5.14 -28.29 1.37
N GLY A 200 5.10 -29.54 0.92
CA GLY A 200 5.33 -29.96 -0.47
C GLY A 200 4.18 -29.60 -1.39
N GLY A 201 4.38 -29.75 -2.69
CA GLY A 201 3.37 -29.59 -3.74
C GLY A 201 3.92 -28.86 -4.95
N SER A 202 3.33 -29.03 -6.13
CA SER A 202 3.66 -28.29 -7.34
C SER A 202 2.93 -26.95 -7.35
N ILE A 203 3.53 -25.92 -7.96
CA ILE A 203 2.85 -24.66 -8.21
C ILE A 203 1.82 -24.90 -9.33
N ASP A 204 0.57 -24.56 -9.06
CA ASP A 204 -0.47 -24.62 -10.06
C ASP A 204 -0.44 -23.38 -10.95
N LEU A 205 0.16 -23.53 -12.13
CA LEU A 205 0.30 -22.43 -13.10
C LEU A 205 -1.06 -21.85 -13.52
N ALA A 206 -2.10 -22.67 -13.61
CA ALA A 206 -3.44 -22.19 -13.96
C ALA A 206 -4.00 -21.25 -12.88
N SER A 207 -3.82 -21.59 -11.60
CA SER A 207 -4.17 -20.69 -10.49
C SER A 207 -3.37 -19.40 -10.52
N LEU A 208 -2.08 -19.46 -10.83
CA LEU A 208 -1.23 -18.28 -10.95
C LEU A 208 -1.74 -17.35 -12.07
N VAL A 209 -2.03 -17.89 -13.26
CA VAL A 209 -2.55 -17.10 -14.38
C VAL A 209 -3.93 -16.51 -14.05
N LEU A 210 -4.82 -17.29 -13.42
CA LEU A 210 -6.17 -16.84 -13.06
C LEU A 210 -6.13 -15.72 -12.01
N SER A 211 -5.28 -15.83 -10.98
CA SER A 211 -5.14 -14.78 -9.97
C SER A 211 -4.52 -13.51 -10.58
N PHE A 212 -3.44 -13.65 -11.35
CA PHE A 212 -2.79 -12.55 -12.03
C PHE A 212 -3.75 -11.81 -12.97
N ALA A 213 -4.34 -12.52 -13.93
CA ALA A 213 -5.26 -11.92 -14.89
C ALA A 213 -6.50 -11.34 -14.21
N GLY A 214 -7.04 -12.03 -13.19
CA GLY A 214 -8.21 -11.60 -12.47
C GLY A 214 -8.00 -10.30 -11.72
N ILE A 215 -6.93 -10.20 -10.93
CA ILE A 215 -6.59 -8.98 -10.19
C ILE A 215 -6.25 -7.84 -11.15
N LEU A 216 -5.42 -8.11 -12.17
CA LEU A 216 -5.02 -7.11 -13.15
C LEU A 216 -6.21 -6.50 -13.89
N LEU A 217 -7.10 -7.34 -14.45
CA LEU A 217 -8.27 -6.89 -15.21
C LEU A 217 -9.28 -6.17 -14.31
N PHE A 218 -9.51 -6.67 -13.10
CA PHE A 218 -10.42 -6.04 -12.13
C PHE A 218 -9.92 -4.66 -11.72
N THR A 219 -8.64 -4.55 -11.34
CA THR A 219 -8.04 -3.28 -10.90
C THR A 219 -7.96 -2.28 -12.05
N TYR A 220 -7.58 -2.74 -13.26
CA TYR A 220 -7.61 -1.93 -14.48
C TYR A 220 -9.00 -1.37 -14.75
N SER A 221 -10.03 -2.23 -14.75
CA SER A 221 -11.42 -1.82 -14.96
C SER A 221 -11.84 -0.76 -13.95
N LEU A 222 -11.57 -0.99 -12.67
CA LEU A 222 -12.00 -0.12 -11.59
C LEU A 222 -11.35 1.27 -11.68
N LYS A 223 -10.03 1.34 -11.89
CA LYS A 223 -9.31 2.61 -12.02
C LYS A 223 -9.71 3.40 -13.27
N ASN A 224 -9.85 2.71 -14.41
CA ASN A 224 -10.25 3.40 -15.64
C ASN A 224 -11.73 3.81 -15.62
N ALA A 225 -12.61 3.02 -15.00
CA ALA A 225 -14.00 3.44 -14.80
C ALA A 225 -14.10 4.68 -13.90
N ALA A 226 -13.24 4.81 -12.89
CA ALA A 226 -13.14 6.00 -12.06
C ALA A 226 -12.68 7.24 -12.86
N ALA A 227 -11.68 7.09 -13.74
CA ALA A 227 -11.10 8.18 -14.51
C ALA A 227 -11.98 8.62 -15.70
N TYR A 228 -12.55 7.67 -16.44
CA TYR A 228 -13.22 7.92 -17.73
C TYR A 228 -14.71 7.56 -17.74
N GLY A 229 -15.24 7.00 -16.65
CA GLY A 229 -16.60 6.46 -16.58
C GLY A 229 -16.69 5.01 -17.05
N PHE A 230 -17.89 4.41 -16.92
CA PHE A 230 -18.14 3.03 -17.32
C PHE A 230 -18.34 2.94 -18.84
N THR A 231 -17.29 2.60 -19.55
CA THR A 231 -17.38 2.25 -20.98
C THR A 231 -17.52 0.73 -21.16
N PRO A 232 -17.94 0.24 -22.34
CA PRO A 232 -18.02 -1.19 -22.62
C PRO A 232 -16.71 -1.93 -22.34
N THR A 233 -15.56 -1.32 -22.62
CA THR A 233 -14.23 -1.92 -22.38
C THR A 233 -13.98 -2.16 -20.89
N GLN A 234 -14.26 -1.16 -20.02
CA GLN A 234 -14.11 -1.33 -18.58
C GLN A 234 -15.08 -2.36 -18.01
N ILE A 235 -16.33 -2.37 -18.47
CA ILE A 235 -17.33 -3.35 -18.03
C ILE A 235 -16.89 -4.77 -18.41
N VAL A 236 -16.44 -4.99 -19.66
CA VAL A 236 -15.95 -6.30 -20.13
C VAL A 236 -14.69 -6.71 -19.35
N ALA A 237 -13.73 -5.80 -19.15
CA ALA A 237 -12.52 -6.10 -18.39
C ALA A 237 -12.85 -6.45 -16.93
N GLY A 238 -13.76 -5.70 -16.29
CA GLY A 238 -14.21 -5.97 -14.93
C GLY A 238 -14.93 -7.30 -14.79
N ALA A 239 -15.85 -7.59 -15.71
CA ALA A 239 -16.56 -8.87 -15.74
C ALA A 239 -15.60 -10.06 -15.98
N ALA A 240 -14.64 -9.92 -16.91
CA ALA A 240 -13.60 -10.92 -17.14
C ALA A 240 -12.70 -11.11 -15.93
N GLY A 241 -12.32 -10.01 -15.24
CA GLY A 241 -11.55 -10.05 -14.00
C GLY A 241 -12.29 -10.79 -12.88
N ILE A 242 -13.55 -10.44 -12.63
CA ILE A 242 -14.40 -11.11 -11.62
C ILE A 242 -14.58 -12.60 -11.98
N PHE A 243 -14.80 -12.93 -13.24
CA PHE A 243 -14.94 -14.31 -13.69
C PHE A 243 -13.65 -15.12 -13.46
N ALA A 244 -12.49 -14.54 -13.79
CA ALA A 244 -11.19 -15.18 -13.55
C ALA A 244 -10.94 -15.38 -12.03
N LEU A 245 -11.29 -14.41 -11.18
CA LEU A 245 -11.18 -14.54 -9.71
C LEU A 245 -12.15 -15.59 -9.16
N ALA A 246 -13.37 -15.69 -9.71
CA ALA A 246 -14.33 -16.72 -9.33
C ALA A 246 -13.84 -18.13 -9.71
N LEU A 247 -13.27 -18.29 -10.91
CA LEU A 247 -12.62 -19.54 -11.34
C LEU A 247 -11.40 -19.86 -10.47
N PHE A 248 -10.58 -18.87 -10.17
CA PHE A 248 -9.47 -19.01 -9.22
C PHE A 248 -9.95 -19.53 -7.86
N ALA A 249 -10.92 -18.84 -7.23
CA ALA A 249 -11.46 -19.24 -5.94
C ALA A 249 -12.04 -20.67 -5.96
N ARG A 250 -12.84 -21.01 -7.01
CA ARG A 250 -13.37 -22.36 -7.18
C ARG A 250 -12.28 -23.41 -7.36
N ARG A 251 -11.18 -23.05 -8.03
CA ARG A 251 -10.04 -23.95 -8.21
C ARG A 251 -9.31 -24.19 -6.88
N GLN A 252 -9.10 -23.12 -6.06
CA GLN A 252 -8.44 -23.25 -4.75
C GLN A 252 -9.17 -24.21 -3.80
N THR A 253 -10.50 -24.32 -3.90
CA THR A 253 -11.26 -25.27 -3.05
C THR A 253 -11.08 -26.74 -3.45
N LYS A 254 -10.51 -27.02 -4.62
CA LYS A 254 -10.36 -28.37 -5.19
C LYS A 254 -8.92 -28.89 -5.16
N LEU A 255 -7.95 -28.00 -4.98
CA LEU A 255 -6.52 -28.36 -4.99
C LEU A 255 -6.09 -28.87 -3.61
N GLU A 256 -5.26 -29.90 -3.61
CA GLU A 256 -4.62 -30.42 -2.39
C GLU A 256 -3.63 -29.40 -1.82
N TYR A 257 -2.92 -28.69 -2.70
CA TYR A 257 -1.97 -27.62 -2.35
C TYR A 257 -2.37 -26.30 -3.02
N PRO A 258 -3.38 -25.59 -2.48
CA PRO A 258 -3.85 -24.35 -3.09
C PRO A 258 -2.82 -23.23 -2.94
N LEU A 259 -2.79 -22.27 -3.89
CA LEU A 259 -2.02 -21.03 -3.77
C LEU A 259 -2.55 -20.15 -2.65
N LEU A 260 -3.88 -20.10 -2.52
CA LEU A 260 -4.60 -19.38 -1.49
C LEU A 260 -5.46 -20.37 -0.70
N ASP A 261 -5.11 -20.60 0.56
CA ASP A 261 -5.94 -21.41 1.43
C ASP A 261 -7.16 -20.60 1.90
N LEU A 262 -8.27 -20.78 1.20
CA LEU A 262 -9.55 -20.15 1.55
C LEU A 262 -10.07 -20.62 2.93
N GLY A 263 -9.55 -21.72 3.46
CA GLY A 263 -9.86 -22.19 4.80
C GLY A 263 -9.41 -21.23 5.90
N LEU A 264 -8.37 -20.40 5.64
CA LEU A 264 -7.92 -19.36 6.58
C LEU A 264 -9.01 -18.34 6.89
N PHE A 265 -9.87 -18.04 5.92
CA PHE A 265 -10.99 -17.10 6.10
C PHE A 265 -12.15 -17.68 6.94
N ARG A 266 -12.14 -18.96 7.32
CA ARG A 266 -13.05 -19.53 8.31
C ARG A 266 -12.67 -19.09 9.73
N ASP A 267 -11.41 -18.77 9.95
CA ASP A 267 -10.98 -18.16 11.22
C ASP A 267 -11.44 -16.71 11.25
N ARG A 268 -12.22 -16.37 12.31
CA ARG A 268 -12.79 -15.03 12.48
C ARG A 268 -11.73 -13.98 12.74
N ILE A 269 -10.65 -14.36 13.45
CA ILE A 269 -9.60 -13.44 13.83
C ILE A 269 -8.83 -13.04 12.59
N PHE A 270 -8.43 -14.04 11.77
CA PHE A 270 -7.77 -13.81 10.49
C PHE A 270 -8.63 -12.94 9.55
N SER A 271 -9.90 -13.31 9.35
CA SER A 271 -10.80 -12.59 8.45
C SER A 271 -11.03 -11.14 8.85
N ILE A 272 -11.20 -10.87 10.16
CA ILE A 272 -11.36 -9.51 10.67
C ILE A 272 -10.05 -8.72 10.53
N ALA A 273 -8.89 -9.33 10.78
CA ALA A 273 -7.60 -8.67 10.57
C ALA A 273 -7.41 -8.25 9.11
N ILE A 274 -7.67 -9.15 8.15
CA ILE A 274 -7.58 -8.85 6.73
C ILE A 274 -8.57 -7.75 6.30
N LEU A 275 -9.83 -7.82 6.77
CA LEU A 275 -10.83 -6.78 6.50
C LEU A 275 -10.42 -5.42 7.08
N THR A 276 -9.85 -5.42 8.29
CA THR A 276 -9.30 -4.23 8.95
C THR A 276 -8.20 -3.59 8.10
N GLY A 277 -7.22 -4.38 7.65
CA GLY A 277 -6.14 -3.91 6.79
C GLY A 277 -6.66 -3.32 5.49
N LEU A 278 -7.50 -4.06 4.77
CA LEU A 278 -8.11 -3.64 3.51
C LEU A 278 -8.79 -2.26 3.65
N LEU A 279 -9.70 -2.13 4.61
CA LEU A 279 -10.51 -0.91 4.73
C LEU A 279 -9.71 0.28 5.30
N SER A 280 -8.71 0.02 6.14
CA SER A 280 -7.76 1.08 6.53
C SER A 280 -7.05 1.66 5.33
N LEU A 281 -6.60 0.83 4.38
CA LEU A 281 -5.91 1.28 3.17
C LEU A 281 -6.86 1.93 2.14
N VAL A 282 -8.12 1.47 2.05
CA VAL A 282 -9.16 2.15 1.27
C VAL A 282 -9.30 3.61 1.71
N VAL A 283 -9.42 3.83 3.01
CA VAL A 283 -9.58 5.19 3.55
C VAL A 283 -8.29 5.99 3.47
N TRP A 284 -7.14 5.36 3.75
CA TRP A 284 -5.81 5.98 3.64
C TRP A 284 -5.55 6.57 2.25
N SER A 285 -5.69 5.74 1.20
CA SER A 285 -5.36 6.15 -0.17
C SER A 285 -6.33 7.21 -0.69
N ALA A 286 -7.63 7.10 -0.38
CA ALA A 286 -8.62 8.09 -0.76
C ALA A 286 -8.37 9.43 -0.05
N ALA A 287 -8.13 9.41 1.27
CA ALA A 287 -7.86 10.62 2.04
C ALA A 287 -6.56 11.29 1.56
N GLY A 288 -5.50 10.50 1.31
CA GLY A 288 -4.24 11.00 0.77
C GLY A 288 -4.41 11.67 -0.59
N TYR A 289 -5.07 11.00 -1.54
CA TYR A 289 -5.34 11.53 -2.87
C TYR A 289 -6.17 12.82 -2.82
N LEU A 290 -7.33 12.78 -2.16
CA LEU A 290 -8.25 13.92 -2.12
C LEU A 290 -7.64 15.12 -1.37
N SER A 291 -6.90 14.88 -0.28
CA SER A 291 -6.18 15.94 0.43
C SER A 291 -5.03 16.52 -0.39
N GLY A 292 -4.36 15.69 -1.19
CA GLY A 292 -3.33 16.16 -2.12
C GLY A 292 -3.89 17.14 -3.15
N VAL A 293 -5.02 16.80 -3.77
CA VAL A 293 -5.75 17.71 -4.70
C VAL A 293 -6.24 18.95 -3.96
N TYR A 294 -6.78 18.82 -2.75
CA TYR A 294 -7.23 19.94 -1.94
C TYR A 294 -6.10 20.95 -1.67
N LEU A 295 -4.95 20.47 -1.19
CA LEU A 295 -3.81 21.35 -0.88
C LEU A 295 -3.28 22.05 -2.12
N GLN A 296 -3.20 21.37 -3.26
CA GLN A 296 -2.62 21.91 -4.48
C GLN A 296 -3.61 22.73 -5.31
N SER A 297 -4.79 22.18 -5.62
CA SER A 297 -5.72 22.77 -6.58
C SER A 297 -6.76 23.70 -5.92
N VAL A 298 -7.02 23.54 -4.60
CA VAL A 298 -7.93 24.45 -3.87
C VAL A 298 -7.16 25.53 -3.13
N LEU A 299 -6.14 25.14 -2.33
CA LEU A 299 -5.35 26.09 -1.54
C LEU A 299 -4.14 26.68 -2.30
N GLY A 300 -3.84 26.20 -3.51
CA GLY A 300 -2.72 26.70 -4.32
C GLY A 300 -1.33 26.44 -3.76
N ILE A 301 -1.18 25.44 -2.88
CA ILE A 301 0.09 25.11 -2.25
C ILE A 301 0.92 24.29 -3.25
N ASP A 302 2.18 24.67 -3.43
CA ASP A 302 3.08 23.92 -4.31
C ASP A 302 3.31 22.49 -3.81
N VAL A 303 3.64 21.57 -4.74
CA VAL A 303 3.76 20.12 -4.48
C VAL A 303 4.73 19.81 -3.35
N PHE A 304 5.87 20.52 -3.29
CA PHE A 304 6.88 20.27 -2.27
C PHE A 304 6.42 20.76 -0.89
N ALA A 305 5.80 21.93 -0.81
CA ALA A 305 5.23 22.45 0.44
C ALA A 305 4.06 21.54 0.91
N ALA A 306 3.20 21.07 -0.01
CA ALA A 306 2.15 20.11 0.32
C ALA A 306 2.73 18.80 0.90
N ALA A 307 3.83 18.29 0.32
CA ALA A 307 4.54 17.13 0.86
C ALA A 307 5.09 17.38 2.27
N LEU A 308 5.64 18.56 2.54
CA LEU A 308 6.11 18.93 3.89
C LEU A 308 4.97 18.93 4.92
N LEU A 309 3.75 19.34 4.53
CA LEU A 309 2.59 19.35 5.43
C LEU A 309 2.12 17.94 5.80
N THR A 310 2.49 16.89 5.06
CA THR A 310 2.20 15.50 5.42
C THR A 310 3.16 14.93 6.47
N LEU A 311 4.34 15.53 6.66
CA LEU A 311 5.39 15.01 7.56
C LEU A 311 4.94 14.84 9.02
N PRO A 312 4.20 15.77 9.66
CA PRO A 312 3.77 15.56 11.04
C PRO A 312 2.95 14.28 11.21
N GLY A 313 2.01 14.02 10.28
CA GLY A 313 1.22 12.79 10.28
C GLY A 313 2.07 11.54 10.04
N ALA A 314 3.02 11.60 9.11
CA ALA A 314 3.94 10.50 8.81
C ALA A 314 4.86 10.17 9.99
N ILE A 315 5.36 11.18 10.70
CA ILE A 315 6.19 11.00 11.93
C ILE A 315 5.36 10.30 13.01
N VAL A 316 4.13 10.76 13.24
CA VAL A 316 3.23 10.15 14.24
C VAL A 316 2.90 8.71 13.86
N LEU A 317 2.58 8.45 12.60
CA LEU A 317 2.30 7.11 12.09
C LEU A 317 3.52 6.19 12.32
N THR A 318 4.71 6.62 11.89
CA THR A 318 5.95 5.84 12.03
C THR A 318 6.27 5.55 13.50
N ALA A 319 6.16 6.56 14.36
CA ALA A 319 6.36 6.40 15.80
C ALA A 319 5.37 5.42 16.41
N THR A 320 4.10 5.47 15.98
CA THR A 320 3.05 4.54 16.44
C THR A 320 3.29 3.12 15.95
N CYS A 321 3.73 2.92 14.70
CA CYS A 321 4.13 1.59 14.22
C CYS A 321 5.16 0.93 15.16
N VAL A 322 6.21 1.66 15.51
CA VAL A 322 7.27 1.17 16.43
C VAL A 322 6.73 0.95 17.84
N ALA A 323 5.83 1.83 18.31
CA ALA A 323 5.26 1.74 19.65
C ALA A 323 4.15 0.69 19.79
N THR A 324 3.62 0.13 18.68
CA THR A 324 2.44 -0.75 18.67
C THR A 324 2.59 -1.93 19.61
N ALA A 325 3.74 -2.62 19.63
CA ALA A 325 3.97 -3.73 20.53
C ALA A 325 3.75 -3.35 22.01
N ARG A 326 4.29 -2.19 22.44
CA ARG A 326 4.14 -1.68 23.83
C ARG A 326 2.70 -1.22 24.11
N ILE A 327 2.01 -0.66 23.12
CA ILE A 327 0.60 -0.24 23.25
C ILE A 327 -0.26 -1.50 23.45
N VAL A 328 -0.07 -2.51 22.62
CA VAL A 328 -0.79 -3.79 22.68
C VAL A 328 -0.59 -4.51 24.00
N GLU A 329 0.63 -4.50 24.56
CA GLU A 329 0.90 -5.06 25.88
C GLU A 329 0.07 -4.41 27.00
N ARG A 330 -0.20 -3.11 26.88
CA ARG A 330 -0.96 -2.35 27.90
C ARG A 330 -2.46 -2.47 27.77
N ILE A 331 -3.00 -2.40 26.54
CA ILE A 331 -4.46 -2.31 26.30
C ILE A 331 -5.04 -3.58 25.67
N GLY A 332 -4.20 -4.53 25.25
CA GLY A 332 -4.60 -5.77 24.58
C GLY A 332 -4.84 -5.59 23.07
N ARG A 333 -4.69 -6.69 22.31
CA ARG A 333 -4.80 -6.71 20.83
C ARG A 333 -6.20 -6.28 20.34
N LYS A 334 -7.27 -6.77 20.97
CA LYS A 334 -8.64 -6.41 20.59
C LYS A 334 -8.89 -4.91 20.75
N THR A 335 -8.56 -4.34 21.92
CA THR A 335 -8.74 -2.91 22.19
C THR A 335 -7.92 -2.06 21.23
N ALA A 336 -6.67 -2.47 20.96
CA ALA A 336 -5.81 -1.78 20.01
C ALA A 336 -6.40 -1.79 18.58
N LEU A 337 -6.95 -2.92 18.13
CA LEU A 337 -7.58 -3.03 16.80
C LEU A 337 -8.84 -2.17 16.69
N VAL A 338 -9.66 -2.10 17.73
CA VAL A 338 -10.82 -1.20 17.77
C VAL A 338 -10.39 0.27 17.82
N ALA A 339 -9.37 0.60 18.63
CA ALA A 339 -8.81 1.95 18.71
C ALA A 339 -8.25 2.42 17.37
N THR A 340 -7.67 1.52 16.57
CA THR A 340 -7.25 1.79 15.19
C THR A 340 -8.36 2.49 14.39
N HIS A 341 -9.53 1.89 14.35
CA HIS A 341 -10.65 2.40 13.57
C HIS A 341 -11.27 3.67 14.15
N LEU A 342 -11.33 3.79 15.47
CA LEU A 342 -11.82 5.01 16.12
C LEU A 342 -10.90 6.20 15.83
N LEU A 343 -9.59 6.00 15.89
CA LEU A 343 -8.61 7.05 15.61
C LEU A 343 -8.55 7.42 14.12
N ILE A 344 -8.60 6.44 13.21
CA ILE A 344 -8.70 6.72 11.78
C ILE A 344 -9.99 7.50 11.51
N GLY A 345 -11.14 7.03 12.01
CA GLY A 345 -12.42 7.70 11.84
C GLY A 345 -12.41 9.13 12.38
N ALA A 346 -11.95 9.33 13.62
CA ALA A 346 -11.83 10.66 14.21
C ALA A 346 -10.91 11.60 13.39
N GLY A 347 -9.74 11.09 12.97
CA GLY A 347 -8.81 11.85 12.16
C GLY A 347 -9.40 12.26 10.82
N VAL A 348 -9.98 11.31 10.05
CA VAL A 348 -10.54 11.64 8.74
C VAL A 348 -11.79 12.53 8.83
N PHE A 349 -12.60 12.41 9.87
CA PHE A 349 -13.74 13.31 10.09
C PHE A 349 -13.31 14.76 10.34
N LEU A 350 -12.11 15.02 10.84
CA LEU A 350 -11.61 16.39 10.94
C LEU A 350 -11.52 17.07 9.57
N LEU A 351 -11.26 16.32 8.50
CA LEU A 351 -11.23 16.89 7.15
C LEU A 351 -12.56 17.47 6.69
N LEU A 352 -13.68 17.11 7.34
CA LEU A 352 -15.00 17.75 7.06
C LEU A 352 -15.06 19.21 7.49
N PHE A 353 -14.09 19.69 8.27
CA PHE A 353 -13.99 21.09 8.69
C PHE A 353 -13.02 21.92 7.83
N THR A 354 -12.49 21.34 6.73
CA THR A 354 -11.69 22.10 5.75
C THR A 354 -12.59 23.03 4.93
N THR A 355 -12.04 24.18 4.55
CA THR A 355 -12.73 25.19 3.73
C THR A 355 -11.89 25.56 2.50
N THR A 356 -12.41 26.35 1.57
CA THR A 356 -11.66 26.85 0.41
C THR A 356 -10.57 27.86 0.77
N GLU A 357 -10.63 28.47 1.95
CA GLU A 357 -9.67 29.49 2.40
C GLU A 357 -8.72 29.00 3.48
N THR A 358 -9.21 28.11 4.36
CA THR A 358 -8.49 27.64 5.53
C THR A 358 -8.62 26.14 5.70
N GLY A 359 -7.60 25.47 6.12
CA GLY A 359 -7.68 24.04 6.37
C GLY A 359 -6.33 23.37 6.66
N ILE A 360 -5.20 24.07 6.52
CA ILE A 360 -3.87 23.50 6.75
C ILE A 360 -3.74 22.93 8.16
N ALA A 361 -4.14 23.67 9.19
CA ALA A 361 -4.07 23.20 10.56
C ALA A 361 -4.98 21.99 10.80
N VAL A 362 -6.18 22.00 10.22
CA VAL A 362 -7.14 20.89 10.28
C VAL A 362 -6.57 19.66 9.57
N PHE A 363 -5.96 19.83 8.40
CA PHE A 363 -5.28 18.76 7.66
C PHE A 363 -4.14 18.14 8.48
N ILE A 364 -3.27 18.96 9.08
CA ILE A 364 -2.17 18.47 9.92
C ILE A 364 -2.73 17.68 11.13
N ALA A 365 -3.71 18.25 11.84
CA ALA A 365 -4.36 17.57 12.98
C ALA A 365 -5.01 16.26 12.56
N SER A 366 -5.72 16.25 11.42
CA SER A 366 -6.33 15.05 10.84
C SER A 366 -5.29 13.97 10.58
N THR A 367 -4.20 14.29 9.85
CA THR A 367 -3.16 13.33 9.52
C THR A 367 -2.42 12.81 10.75
N MET A 368 -2.24 13.63 11.79
CA MET A 368 -1.63 13.18 13.04
C MET A 368 -2.53 12.20 13.80
N ILE A 369 -3.83 12.51 13.96
CA ILE A 369 -4.77 11.64 14.68
C ILE A 369 -5.01 10.36 13.90
N ALA A 370 -5.30 10.45 12.60
CA ALA A 370 -5.42 9.28 11.74
C ALA A 370 -4.11 8.47 11.67
N GLY A 371 -2.96 9.17 11.70
CA GLY A 371 -1.64 8.57 11.72
C GLY A 371 -1.40 7.62 12.89
N ILE A 372 -1.94 7.94 14.10
CA ILE A 372 -1.92 6.98 15.22
C ILE A 372 -2.69 5.70 14.85
N GLY A 373 -3.89 5.85 14.31
CA GLY A 373 -4.72 4.73 13.91
C GLY A 373 -4.07 3.89 12.79
N TYR A 374 -3.54 4.52 11.76
CA TYR A 374 -2.84 3.82 10.67
C TYR A 374 -1.56 3.13 11.14
N GLY A 375 -0.80 3.74 12.05
CA GLY A 375 0.38 3.12 12.63
C GLY A 375 0.06 1.84 13.40
N LEU A 376 -1.03 1.83 14.17
CA LEU A 376 -1.55 0.62 14.80
C LEU A 376 -1.98 -0.40 13.74
N SER A 377 -2.71 0.02 12.69
CA SER A 377 -3.20 -0.87 11.64
C SER A 377 -2.07 -1.59 10.91
N PHE A 378 -1.09 -0.85 10.41
CA PHE A 378 0.03 -1.40 9.64
C PHE A 378 0.81 -2.48 10.41
N SER A 379 1.04 -2.26 11.71
CA SER A 379 1.79 -3.22 12.54
C SER A 379 0.91 -4.37 13.02
N LEU A 380 -0.29 -4.06 13.53
CA LEU A 380 -1.13 -5.02 14.23
C LEU A 380 -1.81 -6.01 13.29
N VAL A 381 -2.26 -5.56 12.12
CA VAL A 381 -2.93 -6.42 11.13
C VAL A 381 -1.98 -7.51 10.63
N ALA A 382 -0.75 -7.14 10.28
CA ALA A 382 0.26 -8.10 9.83
C ALA A 382 0.63 -9.10 10.94
N ASP A 383 0.79 -8.63 12.19
CA ASP A 383 1.09 -9.49 13.35
C ASP A 383 -0.06 -10.46 13.64
N ILE A 384 -1.31 -9.98 13.66
CA ILE A 384 -2.48 -10.83 13.89
C ILE A 384 -2.64 -11.85 12.76
N ALA A 385 -2.51 -11.43 11.49
CA ALA A 385 -2.65 -12.34 10.35
C ALA A 385 -1.61 -13.48 10.39
N VAL A 386 -0.36 -13.16 10.71
CA VAL A 386 0.72 -14.16 10.84
C VAL A 386 0.51 -15.04 12.09
N SER A 387 0.08 -14.48 13.22
CA SER A 387 -0.14 -15.21 14.47
C SER A 387 -1.39 -16.09 14.46
N ALA A 388 -2.39 -15.78 13.63
CA ALA A 388 -3.62 -16.56 13.50
C ALA A 388 -3.44 -17.89 12.75
N VAL A 389 -2.26 -18.14 12.15
CA VAL A 389 -2.00 -19.31 11.33
C VAL A 389 -0.79 -20.09 11.85
N PRO A 390 -0.70 -21.41 11.56
CA PRO A 390 0.49 -22.19 11.88
C PRO A 390 1.76 -21.60 11.22
N ALA A 391 2.91 -21.73 11.87
CA ALA A 391 4.18 -21.14 11.42
C ALA A 391 4.57 -21.50 9.97
N ASN A 392 4.22 -22.70 9.51
CA ASN A 392 4.44 -23.13 8.13
C ASN A 392 3.54 -22.43 7.09
N ARG A 393 2.54 -21.64 7.51
CA ARG A 393 1.63 -20.83 6.66
C ARG A 393 1.80 -19.34 6.87
N ALA A 394 2.73 -18.92 7.72
CA ALA A 394 2.97 -17.50 8.03
C ALA A 394 3.23 -16.64 6.77
N GLY A 395 3.99 -17.18 5.83
CA GLY A 395 4.26 -16.50 4.56
C GLY A 395 3.01 -16.31 3.68
N ALA A 396 2.13 -17.32 3.62
CA ALA A 396 0.86 -17.23 2.91
C ALA A 396 -0.05 -16.17 3.57
N ALA A 397 -0.12 -16.16 4.91
CA ALA A 397 -0.90 -15.16 5.65
C ALA A 397 -0.37 -13.73 5.42
N GLY A 398 0.94 -13.53 5.45
CA GLY A 398 1.57 -12.24 5.14
C GLY A 398 1.31 -11.78 3.70
N SER A 399 1.35 -12.70 2.73
CA SER A 399 1.05 -12.39 1.32
C SER A 399 -0.42 -12.01 1.12
N ILE A 400 -1.35 -12.65 1.83
CA ILE A 400 -2.77 -12.30 1.79
C ILE A 400 -2.99 -10.90 2.40
N ALA A 401 -2.36 -10.61 3.54
CA ALA A 401 -2.43 -9.31 4.18
C ALA A 401 -1.91 -8.21 3.24
N GLU A 402 -0.77 -8.43 2.59
CA GLU A 402 -0.19 -7.44 1.67
C GLU A 402 -1.00 -7.27 0.39
N THR A 403 -1.51 -8.37 -0.19
CA THR A 403 -2.44 -8.28 -1.33
C THR A 403 -3.70 -7.50 -0.95
N SER A 404 -4.22 -7.70 0.25
CA SER A 404 -5.36 -6.97 0.78
C SER A 404 -5.06 -5.47 0.92
N ASN A 405 -3.83 -5.11 1.34
CA ASN A 405 -3.37 -3.73 1.41
C ASN A 405 -3.32 -3.09 0.01
N GLU A 406 -2.74 -3.76 -0.98
CA GLU A 406 -2.66 -3.25 -2.37
C GLU A 406 -4.06 -3.10 -2.99
N LEU A 407 -4.95 -4.07 -2.77
CA LEU A 407 -6.35 -3.96 -3.19
C LEU A 407 -7.05 -2.81 -2.50
N GLY A 408 -6.84 -2.63 -1.19
CA GLY A 408 -7.37 -1.50 -0.42
C GLY A 408 -6.93 -0.17 -1.01
N ASN A 409 -5.65 -0.04 -1.33
CA ASN A 409 -5.06 1.15 -1.95
C ASN A 409 -5.73 1.47 -3.30
N ALA A 410 -5.87 0.47 -4.17
CA ALA A 410 -6.51 0.64 -5.47
C ALA A 410 -8.01 0.97 -5.35
N LEU A 411 -8.73 0.27 -4.47
CA LEU A 411 -10.15 0.47 -4.22
C LEU A 411 -10.46 1.84 -3.63
N GLY A 412 -9.59 2.36 -2.77
CA GLY A 412 -9.80 3.64 -2.09
C GLY A 412 -9.88 4.80 -3.08
N ILE A 413 -8.88 4.96 -3.92
CA ILE A 413 -8.86 6.01 -4.94
C ILE A 413 -10.02 5.78 -5.94
N SER A 414 -10.25 4.53 -6.35
CA SER A 414 -11.25 4.22 -7.36
C SER A 414 -12.68 4.41 -6.86
N LEU A 415 -13.03 3.98 -5.65
CA LEU A 415 -14.40 4.09 -5.13
C LEU A 415 -14.67 5.45 -4.52
N LEU A 416 -13.87 5.86 -3.54
CA LEU A 416 -14.09 7.11 -2.82
C LEU A 416 -13.69 8.32 -3.67
N GLY A 417 -12.64 8.21 -4.49
CA GLY A 417 -12.29 9.22 -5.48
C GLY A 417 -13.36 9.40 -6.57
N SER A 418 -13.98 8.29 -7.03
CA SER A 418 -15.12 8.35 -7.96
C SER A 418 -16.34 9.01 -7.33
N LEU A 419 -16.60 8.75 -6.05
CA LEU A 419 -17.70 9.39 -5.31
C LEU A 419 -17.49 10.90 -5.21
N ALA A 420 -16.26 11.35 -4.95
CA ALA A 420 -15.90 12.77 -4.97
C ALA A 420 -16.07 13.37 -6.38
N THR A 421 -15.62 12.66 -7.43
CA THR A 421 -15.77 13.11 -8.82
C THR A 421 -17.24 13.16 -9.25
N LEU A 422 -18.06 12.21 -8.85
CA LEU A 422 -19.50 12.21 -9.12
C LEU A 422 -20.16 13.44 -8.49
N SER A 423 -19.85 13.70 -7.22
CA SER A 423 -20.33 14.90 -6.53
C SER A 423 -19.90 16.19 -7.25
N PHE A 424 -18.63 16.26 -7.68
CA PHE A 424 -18.12 17.38 -8.46
C PHE A 424 -18.91 17.59 -9.77
N ARG A 425 -19.24 16.51 -10.50
CA ARG A 425 -20.03 16.61 -11.74
C ARG A 425 -21.47 17.08 -11.50
N LEU A 426 -22.03 16.76 -10.34
CA LEU A 426 -23.41 17.16 -9.99
C LEU A 426 -23.50 18.62 -9.53
N PHE A 427 -22.50 19.14 -8.84
CA PHE A 427 -22.52 20.45 -8.19
C PHE A 427 -21.52 21.45 -8.77
N GLY A 428 -20.62 21.02 -9.66
CA GLY A 428 -19.62 21.87 -10.30
C GLY A 428 -20.16 22.78 -11.39
N PRO A 429 -19.31 23.63 -11.96
CA PRO A 429 -19.71 24.64 -12.95
C PRO A 429 -20.06 24.06 -14.32
N GLY A 430 -19.99 22.74 -14.53
CA GLY A 430 -20.29 22.10 -15.80
C GLY A 430 -19.24 22.30 -16.91
N VAL A 431 -18.10 22.91 -16.60
CA VAL A 431 -17.03 23.23 -17.57
C VAL A 431 -16.23 21.98 -17.93
N ALA A 432 -15.85 21.17 -16.92
CA ALA A 432 -15.16 19.88 -17.10
C ALA A 432 -15.59 18.89 -16.03
N GLY A 433 -15.20 17.61 -16.20
CA GLY A 433 -15.62 16.53 -15.30
C GLY A 433 -14.82 16.44 -13.99
N THR A 434 -13.72 17.19 -13.84
CA THR A 434 -12.85 17.22 -12.65
C THR A 434 -12.35 18.64 -12.38
N LEU A 435 -11.92 18.90 -11.14
CA LEU A 435 -11.36 20.20 -10.75
C LEU A 435 -10.16 20.57 -11.62
N ASP A 436 -9.15 19.72 -11.73
CA ASP A 436 -7.92 20.02 -12.46
C ASP A 436 -8.21 20.37 -13.92
N LYS A 437 -9.03 19.58 -14.63
CA LYS A 437 -9.44 19.88 -16.01
C LYS A 437 -10.25 21.15 -16.13
N THR A 438 -10.95 21.56 -15.07
CA THR A 438 -11.69 22.84 -15.04
C THR A 438 -10.72 24.01 -14.88
N LEU A 439 -9.71 23.86 -14.01
CA LEU A 439 -8.68 24.88 -13.78
C LEU A 439 -7.78 25.11 -15.01
N ASP A 440 -7.53 24.08 -15.81
CA ASP A 440 -6.74 24.15 -17.04
C ASP A 440 -7.44 24.88 -18.21
N GLN A 441 -8.72 25.26 -18.05
CA GLN A 441 -9.46 25.93 -19.12
C GLN A 441 -9.01 27.40 -19.26
N PRO A 442 -8.57 27.82 -20.46
CA PRO A 442 -8.17 29.21 -20.67
C PRO A 442 -9.40 30.14 -20.55
N GLY A 443 -9.23 31.24 -19.83
CA GLY A 443 -10.30 32.25 -19.67
C GLY A 443 -11.42 31.87 -18.70
N LEU A 444 -11.17 30.96 -17.78
CA LEU A 444 -12.12 30.54 -16.74
C LEU A 444 -12.60 31.77 -15.92
N ALA A 445 -13.91 32.01 -15.87
CA ALA A 445 -14.48 33.09 -15.07
C ALA A 445 -14.21 32.85 -13.56
N HIS A 446 -13.90 33.89 -12.81
CA HIS A 446 -13.61 33.82 -11.38
C HIS A 446 -14.73 33.13 -10.58
N GLN A 447 -15.97 33.35 -10.95
CA GLN A 447 -17.14 32.70 -10.33
C GLN A 447 -17.15 31.19 -10.58
N SER A 448 -16.77 30.72 -11.78
CA SER A 448 -16.65 29.31 -12.12
C SER A 448 -15.49 28.64 -11.38
N LEU A 449 -14.40 29.37 -11.12
CA LEU A 449 -13.29 28.92 -10.30
C LEU A 449 -13.74 28.62 -8.87
N ILE A 450 -14.41 29.58 -8.22
CA ILE A 450 -14.92 29.42 -6.85
C ILE A 450 -15.89 28.24 -6.77
N GLN A 451 -16.87 28.20 -7.71
CA GLN A 451 -17.84 27.09 -7.77
C GLN A 451 -17.16 25.72 -7.96
N ALA A 452 -16.10 25.64 -8.78
CA ALA A 452 -15.35 24.41 -8.97
C ALA A 452 -14.64 23.96 -7.67
N GLN A 453 -14.01 24.89 -6.96
CA GLN A 453 -13.34 24.60 -5.69
C GLN A 453 -14.33 24.15 -4.60
N GLU A 454 -15.48 24.82 -4.47
CA GLU A 454 -16.55 24.46 -3.53
C GLU A 454 -17.17 23.09 -3.85
N ALA A 455 -17.42 22.82 -5.13
CA ALA A 455 -17.96 21.53 -5.58
C ALA A 455 -16.98 20.38 -5.31
N PHE A 456 -15.67 20.60 -5.52
CA PHE A 456 -14.65 19.63 -5.17
C PHE A 456 -14.61 19.38 -3.66
N LEU A 457 -14.63 20.43 -2.86
CA LEU A 457 -14.62 20.35 -1.40
C LEU A 457 -15.84 19.58 -0.89
N THR A 458 -17.02 19.84 -1.43
CA THR A 458 -18.24 19.08 -1.13
C THR A 458 -18.06 17.60 -1.48
N GLY A 459 -17.52 17.28 -2.66
CA GLY A 459 -17.21 15.91 -3.07
C GLY A 459 -16.19 15.22 -2.18
N MET A 460 -15.15 15.93 -1.79
CA MET A 460 -14.15 15.44 -0.83
C MET A 460 -14.81 15.12 0.51
N HIS A 461 -15.65 16.01 1.04
CA HIS A 461 -16.35 15.79 2.31
C HIS A 461 -17.27 14.57 2.26
N VAL A 462 -18.04 14.39 1.17
CA VAL A 462 -18.89 13.20 0.98
C VAL A 462 -18.06 11.90 0.96
N ALA A 463 -16.96 11.89 0.20
CA ALA A 463 -16.09 10.71 0.12
C ALA A 463 -15.41 10.40 1.46
N ILE A 464 -14.84 11.40 2.12
CA ILE A 464 -14.17 11.29 3.41
C ILE A 464 -15.16 10.88 4.51
N GLY A 465 -16.35 11.48 4.54
CA GLY A 465 -17.43 11.12 5.47
C GLY A 465 -17.84 9.66 5.32
N THR A 466 -18.00 9.19 4.06
CA THR A 466 -18.29 7.79 3.76
C THR A 466 -17.15 6.88 4.23
N GLY A 467 -15.89 7.22 3.96
CA GLY A 467 -14.72 6.48 4.43
C GLY A 467 -14.65 6.40 5.96
N GLY A 468 -14.91 7.51 6.65
CA GLY A 468 -14.97 7.58 8.11
C GLY A 468 -16.04 6.65 8.68
N LEU A 469 -17.26 6.66 8.11
CA LEU A 469 -18.35 5.77 8.52
C LEU A 469 -18.00 4.28 8.29
N LEU A 470 -17.43 3.95 7.14
CA LEU A 470 -16.96 2.58 6.86
C LEU A 470 -15.92 2.12 7.88
N THR A 471 -14.97 2.99 8.23
CA THR A 471 -13.96 2.70 9.24
C THR A 471 -14.59 2.42 10.60
N LEU A 472 -15.53 3.24 11.06
CA LEU A 472 -16.23 3.03 12.32
C LEU A 472 -17.07 1.74 12.31
N ALA A 473 -17.71 1.42 11.18
CA ALA A 473 -18.47 0.18 11.03
C ALA A 473 -17.56 -1.07 11.20
N VAL A 474 -16.35 -1.05 10.61
CA VAL A 474 -15.38 -2.14 10.80
C VAL A 474 -14.86 -2.19 12.24
N GLY A 475 -14.62 -1.06 12.87
CA GLY A 475 -14.28 -1.00 14.29
C GLY A 475 -15.36 -1.64 15.16
N MET A 476 -16.64 -1.39 14.86
CA MET A 476 -17.78 -2.02 15.52
C MET A 476 -17.82 -3.53 15.29
N VAL A 477 -17.62 -3.99 14.04
CA VAL A 477 -17.52 -5.43 13.72
C VAL A 477 -16.39 -6.09 14.52
N ALA A 478 -15.21 -5.46 14.57
CA ALA A 478 -14.08 -5.96 15.34
C ALA A 478 -14.42 -6.02 16.85
N TRP A 479 -15.08 -5.00 17.39
CA TRP A 479 -15.49 -4.98 18.79
C TRP A 479 -16.49 -6.07 19.14
N LEU A 480 -17.50 -6.31 18.28
CA LEU A 480 -18.56 -7.29 18.52
C LEU A 480 -18.11 -8.74 18.31
N TRP A 481 -17.30 -9.00 17.30
CA TRP A 481 -17.04 -10.35 16.80
C TRP A 481 -15.71 -10.94 17.25
N LEU A 482 -14.74 -10.12 17.68
CA LEU A 482 -13.50 -10.63 18.21
C LEU A 482 -13.62 -11.07 19.67
N PRO A 483 -13.00 -12.21 20.05
CA PRO A 483 -12.93 -12.64 21.44
C PRO A 483 -12.15 -11.62 22.28
N SER A 484 -12.40 -11.61 23.60
CA SER A 484 -11.73 -10.67 24.53
C SER A 484 -10.23 -10.91 24.61
N LYS A 485 -9.77 -12.16 24.41
CA LYS A 485 -8.35 -12.52 24.33
C LYS A 485 -8.08 -13.07 22.94
N LEU A 486 -7.22 -12.40 22.19
CA LEU A 486 -6.67 -12.89 20.93
C LEU A 486 -5.43 -13.74 21.19
N PRO A 487 -5.13 -14.77 20.34
CA PRO A 487 -3.93 -15.57 20.48
C PRO A 487 -2.66 -14.69 20.43
N GLU A 488 -1.67 -15.10 21.23
CA GLU A 488 -0.36 -14.41 21.31
C GLU A 488 0.54 -14.76 20.13
#